data_976e7b74d3496a4530e64ffc841aa742
#
_entry.id   976e7b74d3496a4530e64ffc841aa742
#
_cell.length_a   1.000
_cell.length_b   1.000
_cell.length_c   1.000
_cell.angle_alpha   90.00
_cell.angle_beta   90.00
_cell.angle_gamma   90.00
#
_symmetry.space_group_name_H-M   'P 1'
#
loop_
_entity.id
_entity.type
_entity.pdbx_description
1 polymer ?
#
loop_
_entity_poly.entity_id
_entity_poly.type
_entity_poly.pdbx_seq_one_letter_code
_entity_poly.pdbx_strand_id
1 'polypeptide(L)'
;MNKYAGTQSEKNLMTAFAGESEARNKYTFFASVAKKQGFEQIAALFLKTADNEKEHAKLWFKELNGIGDTADNLKAAAAGENYEWTDMYDSFAKTAEEEGFSELAARFRLVGAIEKHHEERYRALLHNVEMGEVFAKSEVKVWECRNCGHIVVGTQAPEVCPTCNHPQSYFEVHAENY
;
A
#
# COMPACT_ATOMS: atom_id res chain seq x y z
N MET A 1 -13.99 19.27 -0.89
CA MET A 1 -13.37 19.74 -2.17
C MET A 1 -11.98 20.24 -1.88
N ASN A 2 -11.00 19.91 -2.71
CA ASN A 2 -9.63 20.45 -2.60
C ASN A 2 -9.67 21.97 -2.84
N LYS A 3 -9.19 22.77 -1.87
CA LYS A 3 -9.18 24.26 -1.96
C LYS A 3 -8.29 24.80 -3.09
N TYR A 4 -7.42 23.95 -3.64
CA TYR A 4 -6.50 24.30 -4.72
C TYR A 4 -6.98 23.82 -6.11
N ALA A 5 -8.17 23.22 -6.21
CA ALA A 5 -8.65 22.59 -7.43
C ALA A 5 -8.58 23.52 -8.65
N GLY A 6 -7.98 23.05 -9.74
CA GLY A 6 -7.80 23.77 -11.01
C GLY A 6 -6.69 24.84 -11.01
N THR A 7 -5.96 25.03 -9.93
CA THR A 7 -4.90 26.05 -9.81
C THR A 7 -3.50 25.54 -10.19
N GLN A 8 -2.57 26.44 -10.43
CA GLN A 8 -1.15 26.09 -10.55
C GLN A 8 -0.58 25.52 -9.25
N SER A 9 -1.10 25.95 -8.08
CA SER A 9 -0.70 25.41 -6.77
C SER A 9 -1.07 23.94 -6.61
N GLU A 10 -2.21 23.49 -7.13
CA GLU A 10 -2.56 22.06 -7.15
C GLU A 10 -1.54 21.25 -7.95
N LYS A 11 -1.19 21.71 -9.15
CA LYS A 11 -0.17 21.07 -9.99
C LYS A 11 1.19 21.02 -9.29
N ASN A 12 1.57 22.11 -8.60
CA ASN A 12 2.81 22.14 -7.83
C ASN A 12 2.80 21.13 -6.66
N LEU A 13 1.67 21.00 -5.95
CA LEU A 13 1.50 20.02 -4.88
C LEU A 13 1.60 18.57 -5.41
N MET A 14 0.96 18.28 -6.55
CA MET A 14 1.06 16.97 -7.21
C MET A 14 2.51 16.65 -7.62
N THR A 15 3.21 17.64 -8.20
CA THR A 15 4.61 17.50 -8.59
C THR A 15 5.52 17.30 -7.37
N ALA A 16 5.31 18.06 -6.30
CA ALA A 16 6.07 17.91 -5.06
C ALA A 16 5.82 16.53 -4.43
N PHE A 17 4.57 16.08 -4.31
CA PHE A 17 4.23 14.74 -3.82
C PHE A 17 4.92 13.63 -4.62
N ALA A 18 4.89 13.73 -5.96
CA ALA A 18 5.55 12.76 -6.84
C ALA A 18 7.07 12.77 -6.64
N GLY A 19 7.70 13.95 -6.59
CA GLY A 19 9.14 14.09 -6.41
C GLY A 19 9.65 13.53 -5.09
N GLU A 20 8.97 13.83 -3.98
CA GLU A 20 9.34 13.32 -2.65
C GLU A 20 9.12 11.80 -2.56
N SER A 21 8.05 11.28 -3.17
CA SER A 21 7.77 9.84 -3.22
C SER A 21 8.85 9.09 -4.01
N GLU A 22 9.31 9.67 -5.13
CA GLU A 22 10.41 9.13 -5.93
C GLU A 22 11.73 9.18 -5.17
N ALA A 23 12.06 10.32 -4.54
CA ALA A 23 13.27 10.50 -3.73
C ALA A 23 13.34 9.49 -2.58
N ARG A 24 12.24 9.29 -1.85
CA ARG A 24 12.13 8.27 -0.80
C ARG A 24 12.54 6.88 -1.30
N ASN A 25 12.00 6.45 -2.44
CA ASN A 25 12.31 5.13 -2.98
C ASN A 25 13.77 5.04 -3.45
N LYS A 26 14.27 6.05 -4.17
CA LYS A 26 15.67 6.12 -4.63
C LYS A 26 16.66 6.03 -3.46
N TYR A 27 16.43 6.77 -2.39
CA TYR A 27 17.35 6.77 -1.24
C TYR A 27 17.35 5.41 -0.51
N THR A 28 16.21 4.71 -0.46
CA THR A 28 16.16 3.34 0.06
C THR A 28 17.01 2.38 -0.81
N PHE A 29 16.96 2.52 -2.13
CA PHE A 29 17.78 1.72 -3.04
C PHE A 29 19.26 2.06 -2.92
N PHE A 30 19.62 3.36 -2.79
CA PHE A 30 21.00 3.81 -2.60
C PHE A 30 21.57 3.34 -1.28
N ALA A 31 20.78 3.34 -0.20
CA ALA A 31 21.17 2.78 1.08
C ALA A 31 21.55 1.30 0.98
N SER A 32 20.78 0.51 0.22
CA SER A 32 21.08 -0.91 -0.02
C SER A 32 22.44 -1.11 -0.70
N VAL A 33 22.79 -0.26 -1.66
CA VAL A 33 24.09 -0.30 -2.34
C VAL A 33 25.21 0.09 -1.37
N ALA A 34 25.06 1.20 -0.64
CA ALA A 34 26.04 1.67 0.33
C ALA A 34 26.35 0.61 1.39
N LYS A 35 25.32 -0.07 1.90
CA LYS A 35 25.46 -1.15 2.88
C LYS A 35 26.26 -2.34 2.31
N LYS A 36 25.97 -2.76 1.06
CA LYS A 36 26.72 -3.85 0.39
C LYS A 36 28.19 -3.50 0.18
N GLN A 37 28.51 -2.20 0.05
CA GLN A 37 29.88 -1.70 -0.10
C GLN A 37 30.57 -1.44 1.24
N GLY A 38 29.93 -1.70 2.39
CA GLY A 38 30.48 -1.50 3.73
C GLY A 38 30.41 -0.06 4.26
N PHE A 39 29.65 0.83 3.63
CA PHE A 39 29.45 2.22 4.03
C PHE A 39 28.23 2.39 4.91
N GLU A 40 28.24 1.79 6.12
CA GLU A 40 27.10 1.75 7.03
C GLU A 40 26.58 3.15 7.43
N GLN A 41 27.48 4.11 7.67
CA GLN A 41 27.08 5.49 7.98
C GLN A 41 26.34 6.15 6.81
N ILE A 42 26.83 5.96 5.58
CA ILE A 42 26.19 6.52 4.36
C ILE A 42 24.83 5.87 4.18
N ALA A 43 24.72 4.55 4.33
CA ALA A 43 23.46 3.82 4.26
C ALA A 43 22.44 4.35 5.30
N ALA A 44 22.87 4.56 6.55
CA ALA A 44 22.01 5.10 7.60
C ALA A 44 21.52 6.54 7.27
N LEU A 45 22.37 7.37 6.69
CA LEU A 45 22.01 8.73 6.29
C LEU A 45 20.99 8.73 5.13
N PHE A 46 21.15 7.85 4.12
CA PHE A 46 20.16 7.66 3.08
C PHE A 46 18.81 7.22 3.64
N LEU A 47 18.77 6.25 4.55
CA LEU A 47 17.51 5.78 5.16
C LEU A 47 16.85 6.88 5.99
N LYS A 48 17.63 7.64 6.78
CA LYS A 48 17.11 8.77 7.54
C LYS A 48 16.50 9.84 6.62
N THR A 49 17.16 10.16 5.50
CA THR A 49 16.64 11.11 4.53
C THR A 49 15.37 10.54 3.86
N ALA A 50 15.36 9.27 3.47
CA ALA A 50 14.17 8.61 2.92
C ALA A 50 12.94 8.70 3.85
N ASP A 51 13.14 8.60 5.16
CA ASP A 51 12.06 8.80 6.14
C ASP A 51 11.60 10.26 6.21
N ASN A 52 12.49 11.24 6.04
CA ASN A 52 12.12 12.66 5.94
C ASN A 52 11.28 12.92 4.68
N GLU A 53 11.70 12.39 3.51
CA GLU A 53 10.96 12.57 2.25
C GLU A 53 9.57 11.92 2.29
N LYS A 54 9.42 10.82 3.02
CA LYS A 54 8.09 10.23 3.28
C LYS A 54 7.18 11.21 4.03
N GLU A 55 7.66 11.94 5.02
CA GLU A 55 6.86 12.92 5.74
C GLU A 55 6.57 14.17 4.89
N HIS A 56 7.52 14.61 4.04
CA HIS A 56 7.27 15.67 3.05
C HIS A 56 6.19 15.27 2.05
N ALA A 57 6.29 14.09 1.45
CA ALA A 57 5.26 13.55 0.55
C ALA A 57 3.89 13.52 1.21
N LYS A 58 3.81 13.02 2.45
CA LYS A 58 2.57 12.96 3.23
C LYS A 58 1.99 14.36 3.50
N LEU A 59 2.83 15.37 3.73
CA LEU A 59 2.40 16.76 3.91
C LEU A 59 1.65 17.24 2.66
N TRP A 60 2.25 17.09 1.48
CA TRP A 60 1.64 17.52 0.22
C TRP A 60 0.39 16.70 -0.13
N PHE A 61 0.41 15.39 0.13
CA PHE A 61 -0.74 14.53 -0.11
C PHE A 61 -1.95 14.88 0.76
N LYS A 62 -1.71 15.30 2.01
CA LYS A 62 -2.79 15.84 2.88
C LYS A 62 -3.39 17.12 2.34
N GLU A 63 -2.56 18.07 1.84
CA GLU A 63 -3.06 19.31 1.22
C GLU A 63 -3.93 19.03 0.00
N LEU A 64 -3.66 17.95 -0.73
CA LEU A 64 -4.47 17.45 -1.86
C LEU A 64 -5.74 16.71 -1.42
N ASN A 65 -6.00 16.56 -0.12
CA ASN A 65 -7.05 15.70 0.44
C ASN A 65 -6.92 14.22 0.02
N GLY A 66 -5.69 13.75 -0.19
CA GLY A 66 -5.41 12.38 -0.64
C GLY A 66 -5.52 11.32 0.46
N ILE A 67 -5.68 11.72 1.74
CA ILE A 67 -5.80 10.80 2.88
C ILE A 67 -7.18 10.99 3.51
N GLY A 68 -8.03 9.97 3.37
CA GLY A 68 -9.33 9.89 4.00
C GLY A 68 -9.35 8.89 5.17
N ASP A 69 -10.53 8.41 5.50
CA ASP A 69 -10.68 7.29 6.42
C ASP A 69 -10.26 5.95 5.77
N THR A 70 -10.34 4.85 6.49
CA THR A 70 -9.90 3.54 5.98
C THR A 70 -10.67 3.12 4.74
N ALA A 71 -11.99 3.33 4.70
CA ALA A 71 -12.82 2.97 3.56
C ALA A 71 -12.49 3.83 2.33
N ASP A 72 -12.31 5.13 2.51
CA ASP A 72 -11.90 6.05 1.43
C ASP A 72 -10.52 5.69 0.87
N ASN A 73 -9.57 5.38 1.76
CA ASN A 73 -8.22 4.99 1.36
C ASN A 73 -8.22 3.66 0.60
N LEU A 74 -9.04 2.68 1.01
CA LEU A 74 -9.19 1.41 0.29
C LEU A 74 -9.82 1.59 -1.09
N LYS A 75 -10.82 2.48 -1.21
CA LYS A 75 -11.42 2.85 -2.50
C LYS A 75 -10.39 3.50 -3.43
N ALA A 76 -9.63 4.44 -2.91
CA ALA A 76 -8.59 5.13 -3.68
C ALA A 76 -7.48 4.17 -4.12
N ALA A 77 -7.02 3.28 -3.23
CA ALA A 77 -6.04 2.25 -3.57
C ALA A 77 -6.57 1.31 -4.65
N ALA A 78 -7.77 0.75 -4.49
CA ALA A 78 -8.36 -0.13 -5.50
C ALA A 78 -8.53 0.56 -6.87
N ALA A 79 -8.88 1.85 -6.89
CA ALA A 79 -9.00 2.61 -8.13
C ALA A 79 -7.64 2.86 -8.80
N GLY A 80 -6.58 3.10 -8.01
CA GLY A 80 -5.22 3.24 -8.51
C GLY A 80 -4.72 1.95 -9.17
N GLU A 81 -4.79 0.83 -8.44
CA GLU A 81 -4.40 -0.48 -8.96
C GLU A 81 -5.20 -0.87 -10.22
N ASN A 82 -6.52 -0.57 -10.24
CA ASN A 82 -7.35 -0.80 -11.42
C ASN A 82 -6.81 -0.06 -12.63
N TYR A 83 -6.51 1.24 -12.51
CA TYR A 83 -5.93 2.03 -13.59
C TYR A 83 -4.57 1.47 -14.03
N GLU A 84 -3.74 1.03 -13.09
CA GLU A 84 -2.42 0.51 -13.41
C GLU A 84 -2.48 -0.74 -14.28
N TRP A 85 -3.37 -1.69 -14.00
CA TRP A 85 -3.42 -2.92 -14.77
C TRP A 85 -4.33 -2.86 -16.01
N THR A 86 -5.41 -2.03 -16.01
CA THR A 86 -6.30 -1.93 -17.18
C THR A 86 -5.76 -1.03 -18.28
N ASP A 87 -5.05 0.05 -17.90
CA ASP A 87 -4.67 1.13 -18.82
C ASP A 87 -3.15 1.31 -18.89
N MET A 88 -2.50 1.60 -17.76
CA MET A 88 -1.12 2.04 -17.72
C MET A 88 -0.14 0.96 -18.21
N TYR A 89 -0.09 -0.19 -17.55
CA TYR A 89 0.83 -1.27 -17.91
C TYR A 89 0.50 -1.93 -19.24
N ASP A 90 -0.78 -2.01 -19.63
CA ASP A 90 -1.18 -2.51 -20.94
C ASP A 90 -0.66 -1.61 -22.07
N SER A 91 -0.82 -0.29 -21.92
CA SER A 91 -0.30 0.67 -22.89
C SER A 91 1.23 0.69 -22.95
N PHE A 92 1.89 0.62 -21.79
CA PHE A 92 3.35 0.55 -21.72
C PHE A 92 3.91 -0.71 -22.37
N ALA A 93 3.25 -1.85 -22.19
CA ALA A 93 3.66 -3.11 -22.82
C ALA A 93 3.52 -3.05 -24.35
N LYS A 94 2.44 -2.46 -24.87
CA LYS A 94 2.25 -2.26 -26.32
C LYS A 94 3.33 -1.37 -26.91
N THR A 95 3.60 -0.22 -26.29
CA THR A 95 4.67 0.69 -26.71
C THR A 95 6.04 0.00 -26.72
N ALA A 96 6.36 -0.74 -25.66
CA ALA A 96 7.62 -1.46 -25.57
C ALA A 96 7.77 -2.54 -26.66
N GLU A 97 6.68 -3.20 -27.06
CA GLU A 97 6.70 -4.13 -28.19
C GLU A 97 6.93 -3.41 -29.53
N GLU A 98 6.25 -2.31 -29.78
CA GLU A 98 6.40 -1.50 -30.99
C GLU A 98 7.84 -0.96 -31.12
N GLU A 99 8.49 -0.63 -29.99
CA GLU A 99 9.88 -0.18 -29.95
C GLU A 99 10.90 -1.34 -29.97
N GLY A 100 10.47 -2.60 -29.97
CA GLY A 100 11.34 -3.78 -30.04
C GLY A 100 11.88 -4.27 -28.68
N PHE A 101 11.35 -3.76 -27.55
CA PHE A 101 11.74 -4.14 -26.19
C PHE A 101 10.84 -5.26 -25.62
N SER A 102 10.82 -6.43 -26.25
CA SER A 102 9.91 -7.53 -25.90
C SER A 102 10.04 -8.03 -24.47
N GLU A 103 11.25 -8.07 -23.90
CA GLU A 103 11.47 -8.43 -22.49
C GLU A 103 10.85 -7.41 -21.53
N LEU A 104 10.95 -6.11 -21.85
CA LEU A 104 10.34 -5.05 -21.05
C LEU A 104 8.81 -5.12 -21.15
N ALA A 105 8.28 -5.35 -22.33
CA ALA A 105 6.84 -5.55 -22.55
C ALA A 105 6.29 -6.72 -21.71
N ALA A 106 7.03 -7.84 -21.70
CA ALA A 106 6.65 -8.98 -20.85
C ALA A 106 6.67 -8.62 -19.35
N ARG A 107 7.66 -7.86 -18.87
CA ARG A 107 7.72 -7.39 -17.48
C ARG A 107 6.56 -6.48 -17.13
N PHE A 108 6.19 -5.53 -17.99
CA PHE A 108 5.02 -4.68 -17.77
C PHE A 108 3.73 -5.50 -17.61
N ARG A 109 3.51 -6.53 -18.44
CA ARG A 109 2.35 -7.42 -18.30
C ARG A 109 2.37 -8.22 -16.99
N LEU A 110 3.55 -8.71 -16.58
CA LEU A 110 3.67 -9.44 -15.30
C LEU A 110 3.37 -8.55 -14.10
N VAL A 111 3.87 -7.30 -14.10
CA VAL A 111 3.54 -6.35 -13.03
C VAL A 111 2.06 -6.01 -13.07
N GLY A 112 1.48 -5.70 -14.24
CA GLY A 112 0.04 -5.45 -14.36
C GLY A 112 -0.83 -6.59 -13.81
N ALA A 113 -0.40 -7.85 -13.98
CA ALA A 113 -1.10 -8.99 -13.38
C ALA A 113 -1.03 -8.99 -11.84
N ILE A 114 0.06 -8.48 -11.25
CA ILE A 114 0.19 -8.32 -9.79
C ILE A 114 -0.77 -7.22 -9.30
N GLU A 115 -0.84 -6.08 -10.00
CA GLU A 115 -1.69 -4.95 -9.61
C GLU A 115 -3.19 -5.32 -9.65
N LYS A 116 -3.58 -6.22 -10.55
CA LYS A 116 -4.91 -6.83 -10.52
C LYS A 116 -5.20 -7.54 -9.19
N HIS A 117 -4.26 -8.32 -8.67
CA HIS A 117 -4.42 -8.99 -7.37
C HIS A 117 -4.43 -8.00 -6.21
N HIS A 118 -3.69 -6.89 -6.30
CA HIS A 118 -3.77 -5.81 -5.31
C HIS A 118 -5.15 -5.17 -5.30
N GLU A 119 -5.72 -4.86 -6.47
CA GLU A 119 -7.09 -4.36 -6.58
C GLU A 119 -8.10 -5.32 -5.94
N GLU A 120 -8.07 -6.60 -6.30
CA GLU A 120 -8.96 -7.63 -5.76
C GLU A 120 -8.87 -7.67 -4.22
N ARG A 121 -7.66 -7.60 -3.67
CA ARG A 121 -7.40 -7.54 -2.22
C ARG A 121 -8.02 -6.30 -1.58
N TYR A 122 -7.78 -5.11 -2.14
CA TYR A 122 -8.33 -3.87 -1.57
C TYR A 122 -9.84 -3.82 -1.65
N ARG A 123 -10.46 -4.34 -2.72
CA ARG A 123 -11.92 -4.46 -2.83
C ARG A 123 -12.49 -5.43 -1.78
N ALA A 124 -11.86 -6.56 -1.54
CA ALA A 124 -12.28 -7.50 -0.51
C ALA A 124 -12.17 -6.89 0.90
N LEU A 125 -11.08 -6.16 1.18
CA LEU A 125 -10.91 -5.46 2.46
C LEU A 125 -11.93 -4.32 2.63
N LEU A 126 -12.22 -3.57 1.58
CA LEU A 126 -13.25 -2.55 1.58
C LEU A 126 -14.63 -3.15 1.90
N HIS A 127 -15.00 -4.23 1.24
CA HIS A 127 -16.23 -4.97 1.52
C HIS A 127 -16.33 -5.37 3.00
N ASN A 128 -15.26 -5.93 3.57
CA ASN A 128 -15.23 -6.28 4.99
C ASN A 128 -15.44 -5.08 5.91
N VAL A 129 -14.88 -3.92 5.58
CA VAL A 129 -15.08 -2.68 6.36
C VAL A 129 -16.52 -2.20 6.25
N GLU A 130 -17.07 -2.12 5.03
CA GLU A 130 -18.43 -1.63 4.77
C GLU A 130 -19.51 -2.53 5.38
N MET A 131 -19.28 -3.86 5.41
CA MET A 131 -20.21 -4.84 5.97
C MET A 131 -20.00 -5.12 7.47
N GLY A 132 -18.99 -4.51 8.10
CA GLY A 132 -18.65 -4.80 9.50
C GLY A 132 -18.03 -6.20 9.70
N GLU A 133 -17.47 -6.77 8.66
CA GLU A 133 -16.97 -8.15 8.64
C GLU A 133 -15.46 -8.26 8.93
N VAL A 134 -14.80 -7.20 9.37
CA VAL A 134 -13.37 -7.25 9.71
C VAL A 134 -13.12 -8.20 10.88
N PHE A 135 -13.94 -8.12 11.92
CA PHE A 135 -13.83 -8.91 13.16
C PHE A 135 -14.99 -9.88 13.37
N ALA A 136 -15.87 -10.03 12.39
CA ALA A 136 -16.98 -10.97 12.38
C ALA A 136 -17.12 -11.58 10.98
N LYS A 137 -17.60 -12.83 10.89
CA LYS A 137 -17.85 -13.52 9.62
C LYS A 137 -19.18 -14.28 9.72
N SER A 138 -19.81 -14.50 8.58
CA SER A 138 -21.02 -15.34 8.49
C SER A 138 -20.76 -16.81 8.85
N GLU A 139 -19.51 -17.25 8.75
CA GLU A 139 -19.07 -18.62 9.04
C GLU A 139 -18.11 -18.62 10.21
N VAL A 140 -17.98 -19.77 10.86
CA VAL A 140 -16.97 -20.02 11.89
C VAL A 140 -15.57 -19.89 11.26
N LYS A 141 -14.73 -19.06 11.86
CA LYS A 141 -13.32 -18.87 11.50
C LYS A 141 -12.43 -19.15 12.69
N VAL A 142 -11.18 -19.38 12.41
CA VAL A 142 -10.10 -19.39 13.40
C VAL A 142 -9.55 -17.98 13.46
N TRP A 143 -9.56 -17.37 14.64
CA TRP A 143 -9.05 -16.01 14.88
C TRP A 143 -7.75 -16.11 15.67
N GLU A 144 -6.77 -15.32 15.30
CA GLU A 144 -5.49 -15.23 15.97
C GLU A 144 -5.22 -13.81 16.48
N CYS A 145 -4.75 -13.70 17.72
CA CYS A 145 -4.28 -12.44 18.26
C CYS A 145 -2.86 -12.16 17.75
N ARG A 146 -2.68 -11.12 16.95
CA ARG A 146 -1.40 -10.71 16.35
C ARG A 146 -0.32 -10.34 17.38
N ASN A 147 -0.70 -10.07 18.63
CA ASN A 147 0.27 -9.76 19.69
C ASN A 147 0.84 -11.00 20.39
N CYS A 148 -0.01 -11.99 20.70
CA CYS A 148 0.42 -13.11 21.54
C CYS A 148 0.16 -14.50 20.95
N GLY A 149 -0.44 -14.59 19.75
CA GLY A 149 -0.75 -15.88 19.09
C GLY A 149 -1.93 -16.63 19.70
N HIS A 150 -2.74 -16.02 20.59
CA HIS A 150 -3.92 -16.67 21.15
C HIS A 150 -4.94 -16.99 20.06
N ILE A 151 -5.38 -18.23 20.00
CA ILE A 151 -6.32 -18.75 19.00
C ILE A 151 -7.73 -18.87 19.60
N VAL A 152 -8.73 -18.40 18.86
CA VAL A 152 -10.15 -18.54 19.18
C VAL A 152 -10.91 -19.02 17.94
N VAL A 153 -11.87 -19.92 18.12
CA VAL A 153 -12.72 -20.44 17.05
C VAL A 153 -14.14 -19.89 17.24
N GLY A 154 -14.68 -19.23 16.23
CA GLY A 154 -16.01 -18.65 16.29
C GLY A 154 -16.33 -17.78 15.08
N THR A 155 -17.54 -17.24 15.03
CA THR A 155 -17.98 -16.31 13.98
C THR A 155 -17.47 -14.89 14.20
N GLN A 156 -16.95 -14.59 15.41
CA GLN A 156 -16.48 -13.25 15.79
C GLN A 156 -15.22 -13.35 16.65
N ALA A 157 -14.29 -12.42 16.41
CA ALA A 157 -13.14 -12.22 17.28
C ALA A 157 -13.56 -11.64 18.64
N PRO A 158 -12.94 -12.03 19.76
CA PRO A 158 -13.21 -11.46 21.08
C PRO A 158 -12.98 -9.96 21.13
N GLU A 159 -13.77 -9.22 21.90
CA GLU A 159 -13.55 -7.78 22.12
C GLU A 159 -12.20 -7.48 22.79
N VAL A 160 -11.76 -8.41 23.66
CA VAL A 160 -10.47 -8.34 24.37
C VAL A 160 -9.84 -9.72 24.37
N CYS A 161 -8.55 -9.78 24.06
CA CYS A 161 -7.78 -11.02 24.09
C CYS A 161 -7.68 -11.53 25.53
N PRO A 162 -8.15 -12.76 25.85
CA PRO A 162 -8.13 -13.28 27.21
C PRO A 162 -6.73 -13.59 27.73
N THR A 163 -5.71 -13.66 26.85
CA THR A 163 -4.33 -13.95 27.24
C THR A 163 -3.51 -12.70 27.51
N CYS A 164 -3.65 -11.66 26.66
CA CYS A 164 -2.75 -10.49 26.75
C CYS A 164 -3.48 -9.14 26.87
N ASN A 165 -4.80 -9.16 27.00
CA ASN A 165 -5.67 -7.97 27.16
C ASN A 165 -5.60 -6.94 26.03
N HIS A 166 -5.07 -7.29 24.85
CA HIS A 166 -5.16 -6.42 23.68
C HIS A 166 -6.59 -6.38 23.12
N PRO A 167 -7.03 -5.23 22.58
CA PRO A 167 -8.38 -5.07 22.04
C PRO A 167 -8.60 -5.93 20.78
N GLN A 168 -9.85 -6.08 20.37
CA GLN A 168 -10.30 -6.83 19.19
C GLN A 168 -9.53 -6.45 17.91
N SER A 169 -9.09 -5.21 17.78
CA SER A 169 -8.28 -4.72 16.65
C SER A 169 -6.96 -5.46 16.44
N TYR A 170 -6.52 -6.27 17.41
CA TYR A 170 -5.35 -7.13 17.28
C TYR A 170 -5.67 -8.53 16.73
N PHE A 171 -6.93 -8.87 16.50
CA PHE A 171 -7.29 -10.15 15.92
C PHE A 171 -7.34 -10.09 14.39
N GLU A 172 -6.96 -11.19 13.78
CA GLU A 172 -7.12 -11.46 12.35
C GLU A 172 -7.60 -12.89 12.13
N VAL A 173 -8.12 -13.18 10.94
CA VAL A 173 -8.40 -14.56 10.56
C VAL A 173 -7.07 -15.28 10.39
N HIS A 174 -6.88 -16.36 11.14
CA HIS A 174 -5.67 -17.18 11.09
C HIS A 174 -5.47 -17.77 9.70
N ALA A 175 -4.25 -17.66 9.17
CA ALA A 175 -3.86 -18.22 7.88
C ALA A 175 -2.69 -19.19 8.07
N GLU A 176 -2.90 -20.45 7.70
CA GLU A 176 -1.82 -21.43 7.59
C GLU A 176 -1.24 -21.36 6.18
N ASN A 177 0.02 -20.96 6.07
CA ASN A 177 0.72 -20.80 4.78
C ASN A 177 2.08 -21.53 4.73
N TYR A 178 2.24 -22.56 5.54
CA TYR A 178 3.43 -23.39 5.68
C TYR A 178 3.15 -24.87 5.41
#